data_109c9fa44cbae7060b7ef3ac4030c742
#
_entry.id   109c9fa44cbae7060b7ef3ac4030c742
#
_cell.length_a   1.000
_cell.length_b   1.000
_cell.length_c   1.000
_cell.angle_alpha   90.00
_cell.angle_beta   90.00
_cell.angle_gamma   90.00
#
_symmetry.space_group_name_H-M   'P 1'
#
loop_
_entity.id
_entity.type
_entity.pdbx_description
1 polymer ?
#
loop_
_entity_poly.entity_id
_entity_poly.type
_entity_poly.pdbx_seq_one_letter_code
_entity_poly.pdbx_strand_id
1 'polypeptide(L)'
;MIDEAFAPAAAAVAEGRIPGAALGVVGADGRRSVRFAGMAALRPEPEALTEDHWFDLASLTKVIATTAMVLRLADEGRLDLDRPLTDAIPDLRQYDMAAAERRLTFRDCLGHRTFLPAVEPVYTYGNDPARLRAFVLQREWRHGPPVYSDINFILLGIAVERITGAPLSDWPLGAELGYGPPPGPAVATEACTWRGRILKGEVHDENAAALGGRAGHAGLFGTVAGVLGFAQGLLDGRGASPAALAAIRAPVHANRTCGWERRFAGWHGGEACSAATIGHTGFTGTGLWVDFDRGLAWTLLTNRVHPSRHRDTGIAELRRATGEAVIGAWDKAF
;
A
#
# COMPACT_ATOMS: atom_id res chain seq x y z
N MET A 1 -26.19 -3.46 -7.16
CA MET A 1 -25.00 -3.83 -6.36
C MET A 1 -23.95 -2.73 -6.39
N ILE A 2 -23.23 -2.50 -7.51
CA ILE A 2 -22.09 -1.54 -7.51
C ILE A 2 -22.53 -0.08 -7.30
N ASP A 3 -23.67 0.36 -7.80
CA ASP A 3 -24.16 1.74 -7.60
C ASP A 3 -24.51 2.00 -6.14
N GLU A 4 -25.11 1.02 -5.45
CA GLU A 4 -25.42 1.09 -4.02
C GLU A 4 -24.10 1.11 -3.20
N ALA A 5 -23.13 0.28 -3.56
CA ALA A 5 -21.83 0.23 -2.92
C ALA A 5 -21.01 1.52 -3.11
N PHE A 6 -21.20 2.20 -4.24
CA PHE A 6 -20.48 3.43 -4.58
C PHE A 6 -21.12 4.70 -4.00
N ALA A 7 -22.36 4.63 -3.51
CA ALA A 7 -23.11 5.81 -3.03
C ALA A 7 -22.34 6.69 -2.02
N PRO A 8 -21.61 6.14 -1.00
CA PRO A 8 -20.83 6.96 -0.08
C PRO A 8 -19.72 7.77 -0.78
N ALA A 9 -19.03 7.15 -1.76
CA ALA A 9 -17.96 7.81 -2.51
C ALA A 9 -18.51 8.87 -3.48
N ALA A 10 -19.63 8.58 -4.15
CA ALA A 10 -20.32 9.54 -5.01
C ALA A 10 -20.79 10.77 -4.23
N ALA A 11 -21.34 10.59 -3.02
CA ALA A 11 -21.73 11.68 -2.13
C ALA A 11 -20.51 12.54 -1.73
N ALA A 12 -19.38 11.91 -1.37
CA ALA A 12 -18.17 12.62 -0.97
C ALA A 12 -17.60 13.49 -2.13
N VAL A 13 -17.71 13.02 -3.37
CA VAL A 13 -17.33 13.79 -4.58
C VAL A 13 -18.33 14.94 -4.80
N ALA A 14 -19.64 14.68 -4.75
CA ALA A 14 -20.66 15.69 -4.96
C ALA A 14 -20.61 16.83 -3.92
N GLU A 15 -20.27 16.51 -2.68
CA GLU A 15 -20.06 17.46 -1.58
C GLU A 15 -18.71 18.19 -1.67
N GLY A 16 -17.85 17.85 -2.64
CA GLY A 16 -16.53 18.46 -2.80
C GLY A 16 -15.52 18.09 -1.70
N ARG A 17 -15.80 17.06 -0.90
CA ARG A 17 -14.85 16.57 0.12
C ARG A 17 -13.58 15.98 -0.50
N ILE A 18 -13.74 15.23 -1.60
CA ILE A 18 -12.65 14.69 -2.40
C ILE A 18 -12.85 15.04 -3.87
N PRO A 19 -11.79 15.23 -4.68
CA PRO A 19 -11.92 15.56 -6.10
C PRO A 19 -12.50 14.45 -6.94
N GLY A 20 -12.05 13.20 -6.71
CA GLY A 20 -12.45 12.03 -7.47
C GLY A 20 -12.35 10.76 -6.67
N ALA A 21 -13.15 9.78 -7.06
CA ALA A 21 -13.19 8.45 -6.47
C ALA A 21 -13.45 7.38 -7.52
N ALA A 22 -12.82 6.22 -7.33
CA ALA A 22 -13.05 5.00 -8.07
C ALA A 22 -13.27 3.85 -7.07
N LEU A 23 -14.34 3.07 -7.26
CA LEU A 23 -14.61 1.84 -6.52
C LEU A 23 -14.53 0.67 -7.47
N GLY A 24 -13.76 -0.34 -7.11
CA GLY A 24 -13.74 -1.62 -7.76
C GLY A 24 -14.11 -2.74 -6.80
N VAL A 25 -14.88 -3.70 -7.28
CA VAL A 25 -15.30 -4.90 -6.53
C VAL A 25 -15.04 -6.13 -7.39
N VAL A 26 -14.50 -7.19 -6.80
CA VAL A 26 -14.24 -8.48 -7.48
C VAL A 26 -14.58 -9.66 -6.58
N GLY A 27 -15.24 -10.66 -7.16
CA GLY A 27 -15.49 -11.96 -6.54
C GLY A 27 -14.40 -12.98 -6.87
N ALA A 28 -14.29 -14.03 -6.06
CA ALA A 28 -13.40 -15.17 -6.33
C ALA A 28 -13.72 -15.86 -7.67
N ASP A 29 -14.97 -15.76 -8.15
CA ASP A 29 -15.43 -16.28 -9.46
C ASP A 29 -15.01 -15.39 -10.64
N GLY A 30 -14.31 -14.29 -10.38
CA GLY A 30 -13.81 -13.36 -11.40
C GLY A 30 -14.80 -12.29 -11.83
N ARG A 31 -16.04 -12.29 -11.32
CA ARG A 31 -16.98 -11.19 -11.60
C ARG A 31 -16.46 -9.89 -11.06
N ARG A 32 -16.45 -8.84 -11.87
CA ARG A 32 -15.93 -7.51 -11.53
C ARG A 32 -16.97 -6.42 -11.81
N SER A 33 -16.96 -5.42 -10.97
CA SER A 33 -17.76 -4.21 -11.17
C SER A 33 -16.93 -2.98 -10.74
N VAL A 34 -17.03 -1.90 -11.50
CA VAL A 34 -16.31 -0.65 -11.22
C VAL A 34 -17.23 0.56 -11.36
N ARG A 35 -16.94 1.63 -10.61
CA ARG A 35 -17.58 2.94 -10.72
C ARG A 35 -16.57 4.04 -10.48
N PHE A 36 -16.76 5.16 -11.17
CA PHE A 36 -15.93 6.34 -11.13
C PHE A 36 -16.80 7.59 -10.98
N ALA A 37 -16.31 8.59 -10.25
CA ALA A 37 -16.91 9.91 -10.17
C ALA A 37 -15.86 10.99 -9.95
N GLY A 38 -16.14 12.20 -10.44
CA GLY A 38 -15.33 13.39 -10.20
C GLY A 38 -14.12 13.51 -11.12
N MET A 39 -13.06 14.10 -10.58
CA MET A 39 -11.92 14.62 -11.33
C MET A 39 -10.61 13.91 -10.95
N ALA A 40 -9.83 13.54 -11.96
CA ALA A 40 -8.45 13.08 -11.81
C ALA A 40 -7.53 14.23 -11.41
N ALA A 41 -7.82 15.44 -11.88
CA ALA A 41 -7.14 16.67 -11.47
C ALA A 41 -8.13 17.84 -11.43
N LEU A 42 -7.95 18.75 -10.46
CA LEU A 42 -8.64 20.04 -10.40
C LEU A 42 -7.74 21.16 -10.98
N ARG A 43 -6.44 20.94 -10.91
CA ARG A 43 -5.39 21.90 -11.32
C ARG A 43 -4.21 21.17 -11.95
N PRO A 44 -3.41 21.82 -12.85
CA PRO A 44 -3.65 23.20 -13.35
C PRO A 44 -4.91 23.27 -14.21
N GLU A 45 -5.22 22.23 -14.99
CA GLU A 45 -6.43 22.10 -15.80
C GLU A 45 -7.32 21.01 -15.24
N PRO A 46 -8.65 21.22 -15.17
CA PRO A 46 -9.59 20.19 -14.77
C PRO A 46 -9.56 18.99 -15.72
N GLU A 47 -9.48 17.78 -15.16
CA GLU A 47 -9.45 16.53 -15.93
C GLU A 47 -10.42 15.53 -15.29
N ALA A 48 -11.35 15.00 -16.07
CA ALA A 48 -12.32 14.02 -15.60
C ALA A 48 -11.63 12.68 -15.29
N LEU A 49 -12.05 12.02 -14.21
CA LEU A 49 -11.55 10.70 -13.84
C LEU A 49 -12.16 9.62 -14.74
N THR A 50 -11.31 8.77 -15.31
CA THR A 50 -11.70 7.62 -16.15
C THR A 50 -11.03 6.32 -15.68
N GLU A 51 -11.38 5.20 -16.29
CA GLU A 51 -10.85 3.88 -15.97
C GLU A 51 -9.35 3.72 -16.29
N ASP A 52 -8.84 4.48 -17.25
CA ASP A 52 -7.44 4.43 -17.69
C ASP A 52 -6.47 5.14 -16.73
N HIS A 53 -7.00 5.85 -15.75
CA HIS A 53 -6.17 6.63 -14.84
C HIS A 53 -5.42 5.76 -13.81
N TRP A 54 -4.14 6.05 -13.69
CA TRP A 54 -3.25 5.46 -12.71
C TRP A 54 -3.20 6.29 -11.44
N PHE A 55 -3.44 5.66 -10.31
CA PHE A 55 -3.35 6.28 -8.99
C PHE A 55 -1.97 6.00 -8.38
N ASP A 56 -1.43 6.98 -7.67
CA ASP A 56 -0.38 6.72 -6.69
C ASP A 56 -0.99 5.91 -5.53
N LEU A 57 -0.60 4.66 -5.43
CA LEU A 57 -1.16 3.71 -4.48
C LEU A 57 -0.61 3.90 -3.06
N ALA A 58 0.39 4.78 -2.88
CA ALA A 58 1.03 5.07 -1.60
C ALA A 58 1.39 3.78 -0.84
N SER A 59 0.96 3.65 0.41
CA SER A 59 1.29 2.49 1.24
C SER A 59 0.66 1.17 0.81
N LEU A 60 -0.23 1.12 -0.20
CA LEU A 60 -0.60 -0.15 -0.82
C LEU A 60 0.61 -0.82 -1.51
N THR A 61 1.67 -0.06 -1.81
CA THR A 61 2.98 -0.60 -2.23
C THR A 61 3.47 -1.68 -1.29
N LYS A 62 3.27 -1.50 0.03
CA LYS A 62 3.70 -2.45 1.05
C LYS A 62 3.10 -3.83 0.85
N VAL A 63 1.82 -3.89 0.51
CA VAL A 63 1.08 -5.16 0.43
C VAL A 63 1.07 -5.74 -0.98
N ILE A 64 0.91 -4.89 -2.01
CA ILE A 64 0.83 -5.34 -3.41
C ILE A 64 2.23 -5.71 -3.94
N ALA A 65 3.26 -4.95 -3.58
CA ALA A 65 4.61 -5.19 -4.06
C ALA A 65 5.49 -5.87 -3.00
N THR A 66 5.92 -5.15 -1.97
CA THR A 66 6.99 -5.59 -1.07
C THR A 66 6.65 -6.86 -0.30
N THR A 67 5.46 -6.96 0.28
CA THR A 67 5.02 -8.18 0.98
C THR A 67 4.95 -9.36 0.02
N ALA A 68 4.34 -9.19 -1.15
CA ALA A 68 4.24 -10.24 -2.17
C ALA A 68 5.63 -10.72 -2.62
N MET A 69 6.58 -9.79 -2.84
CA MET A 69 7.97 -10.12 -3.19
C MET A 69 8.67 -10.91 -2.08
N VAL A 70 8.59 -10.44 -0.83
CA VAL A 70 9.23 -11.12 0.32
C VAL A 70 8.66 -12.52 0.50
N LEU A 71 7.33 -12.69 0.46
CA LEU A 71 6.71 -13.99 0.61
C LEU A 71 7.05 -14.95 -0.53
N ARG A 72 7.11 -14.45 -1.76
CA ARG A 72 7.56 -15.26 -2.90
C ARG A 72 9.02 -15.71 -2.78
N LEU A 73 9.92 -14.82 -2.34
CA LEU A 73 11.32 -15.19 -2.08
C LEU A 73 11.43 -16.23 -0.95
N ALA A 74 10.55 -16.17 0.04
CA ALA A 74 10.47 -17.18 1.09
C ALA A 74 10.00 -18.54 0.53
N ASP A 75 8.96 -18.57 -0.32
CA ASP A 75 8.48 -19.76 -1.01
C ASP A 75 9.56 -20.39 -1.92
N GLU A 76 10.40 -19.55 -2.54
CA GLU A 76 11.54 -19.97 -3.35
C GLU A 76 12.75 -20.45 -2.51
N GLY A 77 12.66 -20.39 -1.18
CA GLY A 77 13.75 -20.74 -0.25
C GLY A 77 14.95 -19.78 -0.28
N ARG A 78 14.78 -18.58 -0.82
CA ARG A 78 15.82 -17.54 -0.95
C ARG A 78 15.95 -16.66 0.29
N LEU A 79 14.97 -16.70 1.18
CA LEU A 79 14.99 -16.11 2.51
C LEU A 79 14.12 -16.92 3.47
N ASP A 80 14.34 -16.75 4.76
CA ASP A 80 13.49 -17.26 5.84
C ASP A 80 12.92 -16.07 6.60
N LEU A 81 11.60 -16.04 6.77
CA LEU A 81 10.91 -14.92 7.43
C LEU A 81 11.36 -14.70 8.87
N ASP A 82 11.82 -15.73 9.55
CA ASP A 82 12.23 -15.70 10.95
C ASP A 82 13.74 -15.50 11.16
N ARG A 83 14.49 -15.39 10.04
CA ARG A 83 15.91 -15.03 10.05
C ARG A 83 16.08 -13.52 10.07
N PRO A 84 17.23 -13.03 10.62
CA PRO A 84 17.54 -11.61 10.65
C PRO A 84 17.67 -11.00 9.24
N LEU A 85 17.31 -9.72 9.11
CA LEU A 85 17.54 -8.95 7.89
C LEU A 85 19.03 -8.96 7.46
N THR A 86 19.96 -9.16 8.40
CA THR A 86 21.40 -9.22 8.11
C THR A 86 21.79 -10.38 7.21
N ASP A 87 20.96 -11.39 7.03
CA ASP A 87 21.21 -12.43 6.03
C ASP A 87 21.19 -11.87 4.59
N ALA A 88 20.38 -10.83 4.35
CA ALA A 88 20.32 -10.10 3.07
C ALA A 88 21.04 -8.75 3.10
N ILE A 89 21.16 -8.13 4.27
CA ILE A 89 21.75 -6.81 4.48
C ILE A 89 22.88 -6.93 5.53
N PRO A 90 24.01 -7.59 5.23
CA PRO A 90 25.06 -7.86 6.21
C PRO A 90 25.70 -6.58 6.78
N ASP A 91 25.64 -5.48 6.03
CA ASP A 91 26.13 -4.15 6.41
C ASP A 91 25.11 -3.32 7.21
N LEU A 92 23.95 -3.86 7.61
CA LEU A 92 23.04 -3.18 8.53
C LEU A 92 23.76 -2.93 9.86
N ARG A 93 23.96 -1.64 10.25
CA ARG A 93 24.70 -1.26 11.46
C ARG A 93 26.07 -1.97 11.55
N GLN A 94 26.84 -1.98 10.44
CA GLN A 94 28.05 -2.80 10.30
C GLN A 94 29.18 -2.44 11.30
N TYR A 95 29.17 -1.24 11.85
CA TYR A 95 30.16 -0.79 12.85
C TYR A 95 29.75 -1.08 14.29
N ASP A 96 28.53 -1.59 14.52
CA ASP A 96 28.04 -2.01 15.83
C ASP A 96 27.37 -3.40 15.74
N MET A 97 28.16 -4.44 15.93
CA MET A 97 27.68 -5.82 15.82
C MET A 97 26.66 -6.20 16.92
N ALA A 98 26.56 -5.41 18.01
CA ALA A 98 25.59 -5.60 19.08
C ALA A 98 24.27 -4.85 18.85
N ALA A 99 24.20 -4.00 17.83
CA ALA A 99 23.03 -3.18 17.52
C ALA A 99 21.74 -4.01 17.44
N ALA A 100 20.67 -3.50 18.04
CA ALA A 100 19.39 -4.19 18.06
C ALA A 100 18.78 -4.38 16.66
N GLU A 101 19.04 -3.45 15.75
CA GLU A 101 18.59 -3.49 14.36
C GLU A 101 19.07 -4.75 13.64
N ARG A 102 20.24 -5.27 14.00
CA ARG A 102 20.82 -6.48 13.39
C ARG A 102 20.07 -7.77 13.72
N ARG A 103 19.20 -7.73 14.74
CA ARG A 103 18.35 -8.86 15.16
C ARG A 103 16.93 -8.81 14.59
N LEU A 104 16.54 -7.72 13.91
CA LEU A 104 15.22 -7.59 13.30
C LEU A 104 15.05 -8.64 12.19
N THR A 105 13.97 -9.39 12.25
CA THR A 105 13.63 -10.41 11.27
C THR A 105 12.75 -9.83 10.15
N PHE A 106 12.65 -10.54 9.03
CA PHE A 106 11.71 -10.17 7.96
C PHE A 106 10.27 -10.15 8.50
N ARG A 107 9.89 -11.12 9.32
CA ARG A 107 8.56 -11.18 9.95
C ARG A 107 8.29 -10.01 10.89
N ASP A 108 9.28 -9.58 11.68
CA ASP A 108 9.15 -8.39 12.53
C ASP A 108 8.85 -7.14 11.73
N CYS A 109 9.56 -6.94 10.63
CA CYS A 109 9.35 -5.80 9.74
C CYS A 109 8.00 -5.87 9.01
N LEU A 110 7.62 -7.03 8.45
CA LEU A 110 6.32 -7.23 7.81
C LEU A 110 5.16 -6.97 8.79
N GLY A 111 5.28 -7.42 10.03
CA GLY A 111 4.25 -7.27 11.06
C GLY A 111 4.31 -5.96 11.84
N HIS A 112 5.21 -5.02 11.49
CA HIS A 112 5.46 -3.78 12.26
C HIS A 112 5.69 -4.04 13.76
N ARG A 113 6.35 -5.16 14.09
CA ARG A 113 6.67 -5.57 15.47
C ARG A 113 8.06 -5.10 15.91
N THR A 114 8.56 -4.06 15.29
CA THR A 114 9.87 -3.49 15.57
C THR A 114 9.80 -2.28 16.50
N PHE A 115 10.94 -1.81 16.96
CA PHE A 115 11.06 -0.56 17.73
C PHE A 115 11.29 0.67 16.83
N LEU A 116 11.30 0.50 15.50
CA LEU A 116 11.60 1.57 14.55
C LEU A 116 10.51 2.64 14.55
N PRO A 117 10.86 3.93 14.36
CA PRO A 117 9.90 5.02 14.41
C PRO A 117 8.88 4.92 13.28
N ALA A 118 7.67 5.45 13.50
CA ALA A 118 6.60 5.46 12.50
C ALA A 118 7.06 6.14 11.19
N VAL A 119 7.62 7.32 11.32
CA VAL A 119 8.13 8.13 10.20
C VAL A 119 9.46 8.76 10.62
N GLU A 120 10.38 8.77 9.68
CA GLU A 120 11.58 9.61 9.72
C GLU A 120 11.64 10.38 8.39
N PRO A 121 11.81 11.70 8.42
CA PRO A 121 11.86 12.50 7.19
C PRO A 121 13.22 12.35 6.50
N VAL A 122 13.49 11.16 5.96
CA VAL A 122 14.78 10.79 5.32
C VAL A 122 15.14 11.75 4.18
N TYR A 123 14.14 12.25 3.46
CA TYR A 123 14.32 13.22 2.37
C TYR A 123 14.99 14.54 2.81
N THR A 124 14.98 14.87 4.10
CA THR A 124 15.63 16.10 4.61
C THR A 124 17.13 15.95 4.77
N TYR A 125 17.68 14.74 4.71
CA TYR A 125 19.12 14.46 4.86
C TYR A 125 19.88 14.48 3.52
N GLY A 126 19.21 14.71 2.40
CA GLY A 126 19.83 14.80 1.08
C GLY A 126 18.91 14.38 -0.06
N ASN A 127 19.49 14.30 -1.26
CA ASN A 127 18.79 13.92 -2.50
C ASN A 127 19.49 12.83 -3.32
N ASP A 128 20.55 12.23 -2.76
CA ASP A 128 21.24 11.09 -3.37
C ASP A 128 20.65 9.79 -2.80
N PRO A 129 19.95 8.97 -3.62
CA PRO A 129 19.31 7.76 -3.16
C PRO A 129 20.28 6.75 -2.52
N ALA A 130 21.51 6.64 -3.02
CA ALA A 130 22.49 5.71 -2.48
C ALA A 130 22.96 6.14 -1.08
N ARG A 131 23.22 7.45 -0.90
CA ARG A 131 23.57 8.01 0.42
C ARG A 131 22.41 7.89 1.42
N LEU A 132 21.18 8.14 0.99
CA LEU A 132 20.01 8.01 1.86
C LEU A 132 19.77 6.55 2.26
N ARG A 133 19.98 5.58 1.35
CA ARG A 133 19.95 4.16 1.68
C ARG A 133 21.03 3.80 2.70
N ALA A 134 22.28 4.24 2.49
CA ALA A 134 23.37 4.04 3.45
C ALA A 134 23.05 4.69 4.82
N PHE A 135 22.46 5.88 4.83
CA PHE A 135 22.00 6.54 6.05
C PHE A 135 20.97 5.68 6.80
N VAL A 136 19.96 5.14 6.12
CA VAL A 136 18.95 4.27 6.74
C VAL A 136 19.60 3.01 7.33
N LEU A 137 20.59 2.43 6.64
CA LEU A 137 21.26 1.22 7.08
C LEU A 137 22.21 1.44 8.27
N GLN A 138 22.81 2.62 8.39
CA GLN A 138 23.83 2.90 9.42
C GLN A 138 23.33 3.70 10.61
N ARG A 139 22.14 4.32 10.49
CA ARG A 139 21.59 5.15 11.56
C ARG A 139 21.24 4.30 12.77
N GLU A 140 21.59 4.78 13.96
CA GLU A 140 21.03 4.33 15.22
C GLU A 140 19.60 4.86 15.35
N TRP A 141 18.64 3.95 15.47
CA TRP A 141 17.24 4.31 15.60
C TRP A 141 16.85 4.46 17.07
N ARG A 142 16.06 5.50 17.34
CA ARG A 142 15.50 5.64 18.69
C ARG A 142 14.50 4.52 18.93
N HIS A 143 14.72 3.76 19.99
CA HIS A 143 13.83 2.67 20.38
C HIS A 143 12.50 3.20 20.90
N GLY A 144 11.39 2.63 20.42
CA GLY A 144 10.03 2.91 20.84
C GLY A 144 9.18 1.64 20.91
N PRO A 145 7.92 1.75 21.36
CA PRO A 145 7.00 0.64 21.26
C PRO A 145 6.73 0.30 19.77
N PRO A 146 6.32 -0.95 19.48
CA PRO A 146 5.92 -1.31 18.12
C PRO A 146 4.84 -0.37 17.56
N VAL A 147 5.10 0.16 16.38
CA VAL A 147 4.21 1.08 15.67
C VAL A 147 4.29 0.82 14.17
N TYR A 148 3.24 1.17 13.43
CA TYR A 148 3.31 1.20 11.96
C TYR A 148 4.49 2.08 11.53
N SER A 149 5.44 1.49 10.78
CA SER A 149 6.71 2.15 10.43
C SER A 149 7.04 1.97 8.96
N ASP A 150 7.28 3.07 8.26
CA ASP A 150 7.76 3.07 6.88
C ASP A 150 9.19 2.55 6.77
N ILE A 151 10.00 2.73 7.82
CA ILE A 151 11.40 2.26 7.85
C ILE A 151 11.48 0.74 7.71
N ASN A 152 10.53 0.00 8.32
CA ASN A 152 10.45 -1.45 8.14
C ASN A 152 10.41 -1.83 6.66
N PHE A 153 9.57 -1.17 5.90
CA PHE A 153 9.38 -1.48 4.48
C PHE A 153 10.47 -0.90 3.58
N ILE A 154 11.12 0.20 3.98
CA ILE A 154 12.35 0.65 3.31
C ILE A 154 13.44 -0.43 3.44
N LEU A 155 13.65 -0.97 4.64
CA LEU A 155 14.62 -2.06 4.87
C LEU A 155 14.25 -3.33 4.10
N LEU A 156 12.96 -3.74 4.11
CA LEU A 156 12.49 -4.89 3.32
C LEU A 156 12.74 -4.69 1.82
N GLY A 157 12.47 -3.48 1.29
CA GLY A 157 12.74 -3.16 -0.12
C GLY A 157 14.22 -3.29 -0.46
N ILE A 158 15.12 -2.76 0.39
CA ILE A 158 16.57 -2.90 0.23
C ILE A 158 16.97 -4.39 0.27
N ALA A 159 16.41 -5.18 1.18
CA ALA A 159 16.67 -6.61 1.28
C ALA A 159 16.26 -7.35 0.00
N VAL A 160 15.06 -7.08 -0.52
CA VAL A 160 14.57 -7.68 -1.78
C VAL A 160 15.52 -7.36 -2.93
N GLU A 161 15.92 -6.10 -3.11
CA GLU A 161 16.86 -5.71 -4.18
C GLU A 161 18.20 -6.42 -4.05
N ARG A 162 18.72 -6.63 -2.84
CA ARG A 162 19.98 -7.35 -2.62
C ARG A 162 19.87 -8.84 -2.87
N ILE A 163 18.76 -9.48 -2.46
CA ILE A 163 18.54 -10.90 -2.71
C ILE A 163 18.36 -11.16 -4.22
N THR A 164 17.66 -10.27 -4.91
CA THR A 164 17.36 -10.44 -6.34
C THR A 164 18.46 -9.97 -7.26
N GLY A 165 19.27 -8.99 -6.82
CA GLY A 165 20.23 -8.28 -7.66
C GLY A 165 19.59 -7.31 -8.65
N ALA A 166 18.30 -7.03 -8.52
CA ALA A 166 17.51 -6.20 -9.42
C ALA A 166 16.71 -5.13 -8.64
N PRO A 167 16.44 -3.96 -9.23
CA PRO A 167 15.60 -2.95 -8.60
C PRO A 167 14.16 -3.45 -8.44
N LEU A 168 13.45 -2.91 -7.43
CA LEU A 168 12.04 -3.28 -7.15
C LEU A 168 11.14 -3.12 -8.38
N SER A 169 11.45 -2.15 -9.26
CA SER A 169 10.67 -1.90 -10.49
C SER A 169 10.68 -3.03 -11.50
N ASP A 170 11.65 -3.90 -11.45
CA ASP A 170 11.81 -5.00 -12.42
C ASP A 170 11.02 -6.25 -12.03
N TRP A 171 10.40 -6.20 -10.84
CA TRP A 171 9.56 -7.30 -10.37
C TRP A 171 8.23 -7.34 -11.13
N PRO A 172 7.79 -8.50 -11.62
CA PRO A 172 6.53 -8.64 -12.34
C PRO A 172 5.34 -8.53 -11.37
N LEU A 173 4.69 -7.38 -11.36
CA LEU A 173 3.54 -7.08 -10.49
C LEU A 173 2.18 -7.39 -11.13
N GLY A 174 2.16 -7.76 -12.41
CA GLY A 174 0.94 -7.93 -13.20
C GLY A 174 0.65 -6.70 -14.08
N ALA A 175 -0.36 -6.84 -14.94
CA ALA A 175 -0.79 -5.76 -15.81
C ALA A 175 -1.35 -4.59 -14.97
N GLU A 176 -1.11 -3.36 -15.44
CA GLU A 176 -1.65 -2.14 -14.84
C GLU A 176 -1.23 -1.87 -13.38
N LEU A 177 -0.10 -2.47 -12.97
CA LEU A 177 0.62 -2.19 -11.72
C LEU A 177 2.10 -1.98 -12.04
N GLY A 178 2.72 -0.96 -11.47
CA GLY A 178 4.15 -0.71 -11.68
C GLY A 178 4.66 0.46 -10.86
N TYR A 179 5.98 0.47 -10.62
CA TYR A 179 6.61 1.66 -10.06
C TYR A 179 6.62 2.78 -11.11
N GLY A 180 6.42 4.02 -10.64
CA GLY A 180 6.30 5.18 -11.52
C GLY A 180 7.55 5.53 -12.34
N PRO A 181 7.42 6.35 -13.39
CA PRO A 181 6.18 6.96 -13.85
C PRO A 181 5.25 5.95 -14.56
N PRO A 182 3.92 6.09 -14.44
CA PRO A 182 2.98 5.18 -15.09
C PRO A 182 2.95 5.40 -16.62
N PRO A 183 2.59 4.39 -17.42
CA PRO A 183 2.55 4.48 -18.88
C PRO A 183 1.31 5.20 -19.43
N GLY A 184 0.31 5.44 -18.57
CA GLY A 184 -0.97 6.07 -18.93
C GLY A 184 -1.24 7.37 -18.19
N PRO A 185 -2.44 7.95 -18.35
CA PRO A 185 -2.84 9.16 -17.62
C PRO A 185 -2.80 8.91 -16.12
N ALA A 186 -2.30 9.86 -15.35
CA ALA A 186 -2.17 9.73 -13.92
C ALA A 186 -3.11 10.68 -13.18
N VAL A 187 -3.59 10.24 -12.02
CA VAL A 187 -4.36 11.07 -11.10
C VAL A 187 -3.41 12.04 -10.38
N ALA A 188 -3.79 13.32 -10.30
CA ALA A 188 -3.04 14.31 -9.55
C ALA A 188 -3.18 14.06 -8.04
N THR A 189 -2.05 14.16 -7.31
CA THR A 189 -2.03 14.05 -5.86
C THR A 189 -1.97 15.44 -5.23
N GLU A 190 -0.84 16.00 -4.91
CA GLU A 190 -0.74 17.22 -4.12
C GLU A 190 -0.04 18.37 -4.88
N ALA A 191 -0.46 19.60 -4.61
CA ALA A 191 0.37 20.78 -4.88
C ALA A 191 1.49 20.83 -3.82
N CYS A 192 2.55 20.09 -4.09
CA CYS A 192 3.64 19.86 -3.14
C CYS A 192 4.49 21.12 -2.98
N THR A 193 4.51 21.69 -1.77
CA THR A 193 5.30 22.89 -1.46
C THR A 193 6.79 22.60 -1.49
N TRP A 194 7.22 21.42 -1.08
CA TRP A 194 8.62 21.01 -1.11
C TRP A 194 9.17 20.92 -2.53
N ARG A 195 8.37 20.37 -3.49
CA ARG A 195 8.78 20.21 -4.90
C ARG A 195 8.34 21.39 -5.79
N GLY A 196 7.53 22.32 -5.26
CA GLY A 196 7.10 23.53 -5.97
C GLY A 196 6.15 23.28 -7.15
N ARG A 197 5.47 22.12 -7.20
CA ARG A 197 4.59 21.74 -8.30
C ARG A 197 3.47 20.79 -7.88
N ILE A 198 2.46 20.64 -8.74
CA ILE A 198 1.44 19.60 -8.60
C ILE A 198 2.05 18.27 -9.02
N LEU A 199 1.93 17.26 -8.14
CA LEU A 199 2.42 15.91 -8.38
C LEU A 199 1.38 15.14 -9.20
N LYS A 200 1.80 14.65 -10.38
CA LYS A 200 0.97 13.84 -11.28
C LYS A 200 1.87 12.85 -12.01
N GLY A 201 1.67 11.54 -11.77
CA GLY A 201 2.53 10.49 -12.34
C GLY A 201 3.91 10.38 -11.68
N GLU A 202 4.15 11.11 -10.60
CA GLU A 202 5.32 10.98 -9.73
C GLU A 202 4.89 10.66 -8.30
N VAL A 203 5.71 9.89 -7.58
CA VAL A 203 5.37 9.41 -6.24
C VAL A 203 5.15 10.58 -5.27
N HIS A 204 4.03 10.51 -4.53
CA HIS A 204 3.66 11.53 -3.56
C HIS A 204 4.58 11.52 -2.34
N ASP A 205 4.89 10.34 -1.82
CA ASP A 205 5.73 10.18 -0.63
C ASP A 205 7.12 10.78 -0.82
N GLU A 206 7.52 11.67 0.10
CA GLU A 206 8.77 12.42 0.01
C GLU A 206 9.99 11.50 0.18
N ASN A 207 9.91 10.53 1.11
CA ASN A 207 11.00 9.59 1.34
C ASN A 207 11.20 8.67 0.14
N ALA A 208 10.09 8.15 -0.42
CA ALA A 208 10.16 7.33 -1.61
C ALA A 208 10.72 8.11 -2.80
N ALA A 209 10.32 9.39 -2.98
CA ALA A 209 10.85 10.26 -4.02
C ALA A 209 12.36 10.46 -3.88
N ALA A 210 12.84 10.78 -2.67
CA ALA A 210 14.26 10.98 -2.39
C ALA A 210 15.08 9.68 -2.53
N LEU A 211 14.46 8.52 -2.30
CA LEU A 211 15.05 7.19 -2.50
C LEU A 211 15.01 6.70 -3.96
N GLY A 212 14.64 7.58 -4.91
CA GLY A 212 14.65 7.30 -6.34
C GLY A 212 13.27 6.93 -6.92
N GLY A 213 12.18 7.24 -6.21
CA GLY A 213 10.81 7.01 -6.66
C GLY A 213 10.30 5.58 -6.49
N ARG A 214 11.15 4.68 -6.02
CA ARG A 214 10.88 3.23 -5.93
C ARG A 214 11.41 2.71 -4.61
N ALA A 215 10.51 2.61 -3.63
CA ALA A 215 10.88 2.15 -2.31
C ALA A 215 9.91 1.08 -1.82
N GLY A 216 10.33 0.26 -0.85
CA GLY A 216 9.47 -0.82 -0.35
C GLY A 216 8.20 -0.35 0.34
N HIS A 217 8.14 0.90 0.79
CA HIS A 217 6.99 1.46 1.52
C HIS A 217 6.03 2.26 0.63
N ALA A 218 6.47 2.81 -0.52
CA ALA A 218 5.69 3.64 -1.45
C ALA A 218 6.35 3.72 -2.83
N GLY A 219 5.61 4.20 -3.84
CA GLY A 219 6.10 4.39 -5.21
C GLY A 219 5.37 3.55 -6.25
N LEU A 220 4.49 2.64 -5.83
CA LEU A 220 3.66 1.87 -6.74
C LEU A 220 2.50 2.71 -7.28
N PHE A 221 2.27 2.60 -8.57
CA PHE A 221 1.10 3.12 -9.27
C PHE A 221 0.25 1.96 -9.79
N GLY A 222 -1.06 2.21 -9.97
CA GLY A 222 -1.95 1.23 -10.57
C GLY A 222 -3.31 1.80 -10.92
N THR A 223 -3.99 1.12 -11.85
CA THR A 223 -5.41 1.35 -12.13
C THR A 223 -6.28 0.55 -11.17
N VAL A 224 -7.59 0.82 -11.19
CA VAL A 224 -8.56 -0.03 -10.45
C VAL A 224 -8.47 -1.48 -10.91
N ALA A 225 -8.36 -1.72 -12.22
CA ALA A 225 -8.29 -3.06 -12.79
C ALA A 225 -7.03 -3.82 -12.34
N GLY A 226 -5.87 -3.14 -12.28
CA GLY A 226 -4.63 -3.71 -11.77
C GLY A 226 -4.74 -4.14 -10.30
N VAL A 227 -5.29 -3.26 -9.45
CA VAL A 227 -5.50 -3.58 -8.01
C VAL A 227 -6.49 -4.73 -7.82
N LEU A 228 -7.59 -4.77 -8.59
CA LEU A 228 -8.55 -5.88 -8.56
C LEU A 228 -7.93 -7.18 -9.08
N GLY A 229 -7.05 -7.12 -10.08
CA GLY A 229 -6.31 -8.29 -10.58
C GLY A 229 -5.45 -8.94 -9.51
N PHE A 230 -4.72 -8.12 -8.76
CA PHE A 230 -3.94 -8.57 -7.60
C PHE A 230 -4.83 -9.19 -6.51
N ALA A 231 -5.92 -8.50 -6.14
CA ALA A 231 -6.84 -8.98 -5.11
C ALA A 231 -7.52 -10.30 -5.49
N GLN A 232 -7.94 -10.44 -6.75
CA GLN A 232 -8.51 -11.69 -7.27
C GLN A 232 -7.52 -12.85 -7.19
N GLY A 233 -6.23 -12.59 -7.50
CA GLY A 233 -5.18 -13.58 -7.36
C GLY A 233 -5.02 -14.11 -5.92
N LEU A 234 -5.28 -13.27 -4.90
CA LEU A 234 -5.31 -13.71 -3.50
C LEU A 234 -6.55 -14.55 -3.19
N LEU A 235 -7.72 -14.18 -3.73
CA LEU A 235 -8.98 -14.89 -3.49
C LEU A 235 -9.01 -16.29 -4.12
N ASP A 236 -8.51 -16.42 -5.34
CA ASP A 236 -8.52 -17.67 -6.10
C ASP A 236 -7.26 -18.54 -5.90
N GLY A 237 -6.31 -18.06 -5.08
CA GLY A 237 -5.07 -18.77 -4.73
C GLY A 237 -4.04 -18.85 -5.85
N ARG A 238 -4.23 -18.15 -6.98
CA ARG A 238 -3.26 -18.11 -8.09
C ARG A 238 -2.16 -17.07 -7.90
N GLY A 239 -2.43 -16.04 -7.11
CA GLY A 239 -1.51 -14.93 -6.86
C GLY A 239 -0.53 -15.15 -5.71
N ALA A 240 -0.72 -16.19 -4.88
CA ALA A 240 0.13 -16.48 -3.74
C ALA A 240 0.06 -17.98 -3.38
N SER A 241 1.16 -18.52 -2.86
CA SER A 241 1.19 -19.89 -2.36
C SER A 241 0.28 -20.07 -1.13
N PRO A 242 -0.09 -21.33 -0.78
CA PRO A 242 -0.80 -21.58 0.47
C PRO A 242 -0.06 -21.06 1.71
N ALA A 243 1.28 -21.13 1.73
CA ALA A 243 2.10 -20.61 2.83
C ALA A 243 2.06 -19.08 2.89
N ALA A 244 2.16 -18.41 1.76
CA ALA A 244 2.03 -16.95 1.66
C ALA A 244 0.62 -16.49 2.09
N LEU A 245 -0.44 -17.16 1.63
CA LEU A 245 -1.83 -16.90 2.04
C LEU A 245 -2.02 -17.10 3.56
N ALA A 246 -1.42 -18.12 4.14
CA ALA A 246 -1.43 -18.31 5.59
C ALA A 246 -0.70 -17.17 6.32
N ALA A 247 0.47 -16.73 5.82
CA ALA A 247 1.25 -15.66 6.42
C ALA A 247 0.54 -14.31 6.43
N ILE A 248 -0.15 -13.94 5.35
CA ILE A 248 -0.91 -12.68 5.28
C ILE A 248 -2.20 -12.69 6.11
N ARG A 249 -2.67 -13.85 6.55
CA ARG A 249 -3.89 -14.03 7.37
C ARG A 249 -3.59 -14.25 8.85
N ALA A 250 -2.44 -14.85 9.17
CA ALA A 250 -2.05 -15.15 10.54
C ALA A 250 -1.58 -13.87 11.28
N PRO A 251 -2.02 -13.65 12.54
CA PRO A 251 -1.57 -12.51 13.32
C PRO A 251 -0.08 -12.62 13.65
N VAL A 252 0.64 -11.51 13.50
CA VAL A 252 2.05 -11.34 13.90
C VAL A 252 2.13 -10.49 15.17
N HIS A 253 1.41 -9.35 15.18
CA HIS A 253 1.39 -8.44 16.31
C HIS A 253 0.11 -7.62 16.32
N ALA A 254 -0.61 -7.58 17.44
CA ALA A 254 -1.90 -6.88 17.56
C ALA A 254 -2.83 -7.23 16.38
N ASN A 255 -3.26 -6.23 15.61
CA ASN A 255 -4.11 -6.41 14.43
C ASN A 255 -3.30 -6.55 13.12
N ARG A 256 -1.97 -6.78 13.20
CA ARG A 256 -1.07 -6.89 12.04
C ARG A 256 -0.77 -8.35 11.71
N THR A 257 -0.70 -8.62 10.44
CA THR A 257 -0.19 -9.86 9.85
C THR A 257 1.10 -9.57 9.08
N CYS A 258 1.58 -10.45 8.23
CA CYS A 258 2.64 -10.12 7.30
C CYS A 258 2.14 -9.10 6.27
N GLY A 259 2.44 -7.83 6.49
CA GLY A 259 2.13 -6.68 5.62
C GLY A 259 0.74 -6.08 5.80
N TRP A 260 -0.25 -6.82 6.26
CA TRP A 260 -1.65 -6.40 6.26
C TRP A 260 -2.19 -6.07 7.66
N GLU A 261 -3.34 -5.42 7.68
CA GLU A 261 -4.19 -5.32 8.86
C GLU A 261 -5.34 -6.31 8.79
N ARG A 262 -5.72 -6.85 9.95
CA ARG A 262 -6.96 -7.61 10.15
C ARG A 262 -8.03 -6.70 10.74
N ARG A 263 -9.30 -7.11 10.59
CA ARG A 263 -10.44 -6.42 11.20
C ARG A 263 -10.27 -6.26 12.72
N PHE A 264 -10.64 -5.09 13.21
CA PHE A 264 -10.80 -4.74 14.63
C PHE A 264 -11.93 -3.70 14.77
N ALA A 265 -12.37 -3.41 15.99
CA ALA A 265 -13.45 -2.43 16.23
C ALA A 265 -13.06 -1.04 15.72
N GLY A 266 -13.93 -0.42 14.92
CA GLY A 266 -13.68 0.89 14.29
C GLY A 266 -12.72 0.86 13.10
N TRP A 267 -12.43 -0.34 12.55
CA TRP A 267 -11.52 -0.48 11.42
C TRP A 267 -12.05 0.19 10.14
N HIS A 268 -11.13 0.68 9.34
CA HIS A 268 -11.41 1.37 8.07
C HIS A 268 -12.07 0.49 6.99
N GLY A 269 -12.08 -0.84 7.13
CA GLY A 269 -12.79 -1.75 6.23
C GLY A 269 -14.29 -1.90 6.53
N GLY A 270 -14.77 -1.38 7.66
CA GLY A 270 -16.14 -1.51 8.13
C GLY A 270 -16.33 -2.65 9.14
N GLU A 271 -17.44 -2.59 9.89
CA GLU A 271 -17.80 -3.59 10.91
C GLU A 271 -18.47 -4.84 10.30
N ALA A 272 -19.09 -4.71 9.11
CA ALA A 272 -19.75 -5.82 8.41
C ALA A 272 -18.79 -6.84 7.81
N CYS A 273 -17.50 -6.52 7.70
CA CYS A 273 -16.46 -7.44 7.22
C CYS A 273 -16.39 -8.72 8.06
N SER A 274 -16.03 -9.86 7.46
CA SER A 274 -15.73 -11.08 8.21
C SER A 274 -14.47 -10.94 9.06
N ALA A 275 -14.29 -11.84 10.03
CA ALA A 275 -13.09 -11.88 10.86
C ALA A 275 -11.82 -12.26 10.06
N ALA A 276 -12.01 -12.91 8.90
CA ALA A 276 -10.94 -13.30 7.99
C ALA A 276 -10.54 -12.17 7.02
N THR A 277 -11.20 -11.02 7.07
CA THR A 277 -10.88 -9.88 6.20
C THR A 277 -9.53 -9.27 6.57
N ILE A 278 -8.71 -9.06 5.54
CA ILE A 278 -7.48 -8.27 5.62
C ILE A 278 -7.64 -7.01 4.77
N GLY A 279 -6.86 -5.98 5.09
CA GLY A 279 -6.87 -4.75 4.28
C GLY A 279 -5.67 -3.87 4.57
N HIS A 280 -5.49 -2.88 3.71
CA HIS A 280 -4.48 -1.84 3.90
C HIS A 280 -4.94 -0.54 3.25
N THR A 281 -4.44 0.59 3.75
CA THR A 281 -4.77 1.92 3.23
C THR A 281 -3.53 2.65 2.76
N GLY A 282 -3.72 3.58 1.80
CA GLY A 282 -2.68 4.49 1.33
C GLY A 282 -2.98 5.94 1.70
N PHE A 283 -1.93 6.70 1.95
CA PHE A 283 -2.02 8.10 2.39
C PHE A 283 -2.74 8.99 1.37
N THR A 284 -2.56 8.73 0.10
CA THR A 284 -3.19 9.46 -1.02
C THR A 284 -4.72 9.32 -1.08
N GLY A 285 -5.28 8.39 -0.30
CA GLY A 285 -6.72 8.13 -0.23
C GLY A 285 -7.11 6.79 -0.84
N THR A 286 -6.16 5.90 -1.03
CA THR A 286 -6.37 4.56 -1.56
C THR A 286 -6.63 3.54 -0.45
N GLY A 287 -7.20 2.39 -0.81
CA GLY A 287 -7.44 1.29 0.11
C GLY A 287 -7.81 0.01 -0.63
N LEU A 288 -7.44 -1.13 -0.06
CA LEU A 288 -7.70 -2.47 -0.58
C LEU A 288 -8.08 -3.38 0.58
N TRP A 289 -9.14 -4.17 0.40
CA TRP A 289 -9.66 -5.14 1.37
C TRP A 289 -10.00 -6.45 0.69
N VAL A 290 -9.74 -7.55 1.36
CA VAL A 290 -10.01 -8.91 0.89
C VAL A 290 -10.72 -9.67 1.99
N ASP A 291 -11.99 -10.01 1.77
CA ASP A 291 -12.82 -10.83 2.63
C ASP A 291 -12.84 -12.27 2.13
N PHE A 292 -11.99 -13.09 2.73
CA PHE A 292 -11.81 -14.49 2.30
C PHE A 292 -13.04 -15.37 2.56
N ASP A 293 -13.83 -15.07 3.60
CA ASP A 293 -15.00 -15.88 3.94
C ASP A 293 -16.12 -15.67 2.91
N ARG A 294 -16.22 -14.45 2.35
CA ARG A 294 -17.18 -14.13 1.29
C ARG A 294 -16.64 -14.35 -0.12
N GLY A 295 -15.35 -14.64 -0.27
CA GLY A 295 -14.72 -14.68 -1.58
C GLY A 295 -14.83 -13.33 -2.32
N LEU A 296 -14.69 -12.23 -1.61
CA LEU A 296 -14.91 -10.86 -2.06
C LEU A 296 -13.68 -10.00 -1.81
N ALA A 297 -13.34 -9.13 -2.76
CA ALA A 297 -12.40 -8.04 -2.52
C ALA A 297 -12.91 -6.72 -3.12
N TRP A 298 -12.49 -5.60 -2.52
CA TRP A 298 -12.79 -4.28 -3.04
C TRP A 298 -11.64 -3.31 -2.82
N THR A 299 -11.55 -2.35 -3.73
CA THR A 299 -10.61 -1.24 -3.65
C THR A 299 -11.34 0.08 -3.80
N LEU A 300 -11.03 1.04 -2.92
CA LEU A 300 -11.43 2.43 -3.05
C LEU A 300 -10.17 3.26 -3.34
N LEU A 301 -10.12 3.87 -4.52
CA LEU A 301 -9.02 4.73 -4.92
C LEU A 301 -9.54 6.17 -5.04
N THR A 302 -8.92 7.09 -4.31
CA THR A 302 -9.26 8.52 -4.35
C THR A 302 -8.00 9.36 -4.47
N ASN A 303 -8.16 10.62 -4.81
CA ASN A 303 -7.09 11.61 -4.75
C ASN A 303 -7.35 12.65 -3.65
N ARG A 304 -7.71 12.18 -2.46
CA ARG A 304 -8.08 13.04 -1.32
C ARG A 304 -7.06 14.11 -1.00
N VAL A 305 -5.79 13.89 -1.31
CA VAL A 305 -4.69 14.84 -1.05
C VAL A 305 -4.59 15.94 -2.11
N HIS A 306 -5.38 15.87 -3.18
CA HIS A 306 -5.43 16.90 -4.20
C HIS A 306 -6.45 18.00 -3.85
N PRO A 307 -6.09 19.27 -3.95
CA PRO A 307 -4.75 19.79 -4.18
C PRO A 307 -3.90 19.90 -2.91
N SER A 308 -4.42 19.55 -1.72
CA SER A 308 -3.69 19.67 -0.45
C SER A 308 -4.05 18.56 0.54
N ARG A 309 -3.02 17.94 1.15
CA ARG A 309 -3.14 16.95 2.22
C ARG A 309 -3.73 17.50 3.53
N HIS A 310 -3.71 18.82 3.70
CA HIS A 310 -4.15 19.48 4.94
C HIS A 310 -5.66 19.71 5.05
N ARG A 311 -6.42 19.30 4.04
CA ARG A 311 -7.88 19.34 4.09
C ARG A 311 -8.39 18.11 4.86
N ASP A 312 -9.35 18.34 5.76
CA ASP A 312 -10.13 17.23 6.29
C ASP A 312 -11.13 16.77 5.24
N THR A 313 -10.97 15.54 4.80
CA THR A 313 -11.79 14.91 3.76
C THR A 313 -12.73 13.84 4.32
N GLY A 314 -12.63 13.51 5.61
CA GLY A 314 -13.38 12.42 6.23
C GLY A 314 -13.01 11.04 5.64
N ILE A 315 -11.78 10.86 5.14
CA ILE A 315 -11.39 9.65 4.39
C ILE A 315 -11.52 8.36 5.22
N ALA A 316 -11.30 8.41 6.53
CA ALA A 316 -11.43 7.24 7.39
C ALA A 316 -12.89 6.75 7.46
N GLU A 317 -13.83 7.68 7.62
CA GLU A 317 -15.26 7.41 7.61
C GLU A 317 -15.75 6.98 6.23
N LEU A 318 -15.26 7.63 5.18
CA LEU A 318 -15.60 7.28 3.81
C LEU A 318 -15.21 5.83 3.48
N ARG A 319 -14.02 5.40 3.86
CA ARG A 319 -13.56 4.01 3.68
C ARG A 319 -14.47 3.03 4.40
N ARG A 320 -14.82 3.32 5.66
CA ARG A 320 -15.71 2.51 6.49
C ARG A 320 -17.10 2.40 5.87
N ALA A 321 -17.69 3.55 5.54
CA ALA A 321 -19.02 3.58 4.93
C ALA A 321 -19.06 2.86 3.58
N THR A 322 -17.98 2.96 2.78
CA THR A 322 -17.86 2.23 1.52
C THR A 322 -17.76 0.72 1.78
N GLY A 323 -16.96 0.27 2.76
CA GLY A 323 -16.88 -1.15 3.12
C GLY A 323 -18.23 -1.72 3.56
N GLU A 324 -18.97 -1.01 4.43
CA GLU A 324 -20.32 -1.39 4.84
C GLU A 324 -21.28 -1.50 3.64
N ALA A 325 -21.23 -0.52 2.72
CA ALA A 325 -22.07 -0.52 1.53
C ALA A 325 -21.71 -1.66 0.56
N VAL A 326 -20.42 -1.97 0.39
CA VAL A 326 -19.95 -3.09 -0.43
C VAL A 326 -20.46 -4.42 0.12
N ILE A 327 -20.24 -4.66 1.42
CA ILE A 327 -20.67 -5.91 2.08
C ILE A 327 -22.21 -6.03 2.03
N GLY A 328 -22.94 -4.97 2.39
CA GLY A 328 -24.40 -4.99 2.36
C GLY A 328 -24.99 -5.22 0.95
N ALA A 329 -24.35 -4.65 -0.08
CA ALA A 329 -24.76 -4.88 -1.47
C ALA A 329 -24.40 -6.27 -1.99
N TRP A 330 -23.27 -6.81 -1.52
CA TRP A 330 -22.83 -8.18 -1.85
C TRP A 330 -23.75 -9.23 -1.21
N ASP A 331 -24.00 -9.14 0.11
CA ASP A 331 -24.83 -10.09 0.85
C ASP A 331 -26.31 -10.11 0.38
N LYS A 332 -26.79 -9.03 -0.29
CA LYS A 332 -28.12 -9.00 -0.94
C LYS A 332 -28.12 -9.66 -2.31
N ALA A 333 -26.99 -9.71 -2.99
CA ALA A 333 -26.89 -10.20 -4.36
C ALA A 333 -26.55 -11.71 -4.45
N PHE A 334 -25.99 -12.23 -3.37
CA PHE A 334 -25.50 -13.63 -3.27
C PHE A 334 -25.90 -14.27 -1.94
#